data_a15b0d9af1eae4685c5f110fbe0ddba1
#
_entry.id   a15b0d9af1eae4685c5f110fbe0ddba1
#
_cell.length_a   1.000
_cell.length_b   1.000
_cell.length_c   1.000
_cell.angle_alpha   90.00
_cell.angle_beta   90.00
_cell.angle_gamma   90.00
#
_symmetry.space_group_name_H-M   'P 1'
#
loop_
_entity.id
_entity.type
_entity.pdbx_description
1 polymer ?
#
loop_
_entity_poly.entity_id
_entity_poly.type
_entity_poly.pdbx_seq_one_letter_code
_entity_poly.pdbx_strand_id
1 'polypeptide(L)'
;MCDVLPTTRPQWKKALSDLPSTPERIPAFFFAHGQPMLTWPKAIAPQSGPFAELYKDMGPEGPLAQFLQDFGKELVEKYDPKAIVVFSAHWESPSNQALVSDYGDENPLLMDYYGFPDELYQLKFKSRGDSTISQLVVKTLKDAGIPARTSPVTESRGRDGRGFKGPGLDHGVFVPFKHMFGDETDIPVVQVSLDGSLDPAKEWALGKAVASLRTQRILILSGGLTYHNLRDFSAFTEAGAESTHKGFHNAIISALKVEEVRP
;
A
#
# COMPACT_ATOMS: atom_id res chain seq x y z
N MET A 1 -21.23 -15.16 -8.50
CA MET A 1 -19.92 -14.50 -8.40
C MET A 1 -19.15 -14.68 -9.68
N CYS A 2 -18.35 -13.68 -10.10
CA CYS A 2 -17.63 -13.77 -11.36
C CYS A 2 -16.42 -14.69 -11.16
N ASP A 3 -16.42 -15.87 -11.79
CA ASP A 3 -15.33 -16.85 -11.70
C ASP A 3 -14.00 -16.35 -12.31
N VAL A 4 -14.03 -15.22 -12.98
CA VAL A 4 -12.88 -14.63 -13.66
C VAL A 4 -12.50 -13.33 -12.97
N LEU A 5 -11.22 -13.25 -12.53
CA LEU A 5 -10.67 -12.01 -11.98
C LEU A 5 -10.68 -10.91 -13.04
N PRO A 6 -11.00 -9.67 -12.68
CA PRO A 6 -10.99 -8.55 -13.59
C PRO A 6 -9.55 -8.22 -14.01
N THR A 7 -9.23 -8.43 -15.28
CA THR A 7 -7.88 -8.21 -15.85
C THR A 7 -7.83 -7.04 -16.81
N THR A 8 -8.98 -6.49 -17.19
CA THR A 8 -9.07 -5.34 -18.10
C THR A 8 -9.71 -4.14 -17.43
N ARG A 9 -9.43 -2.93 -17.92
CA ARG A 9 -9.97 -1.70 -17.35
C ARG A 9 -11.50 -1.70 -17.25
N PRO A 10 -12.28 -2.11 -18.25
CA PRO A 10 -13.74 -2.20 -18.11
C PRO A 10 -14.17 -3.16 -17.00
N GLN A 11 -13.48 -4.30 -16.86
CA GLN A 11 -13.80 -5.30 -15.84
C GLN A 11 -13.53 -4.78 -14.42
N TRP A 12 -12.36 -4.20 -14.15
CA TRP A 12 -12.09 -3.68 -12.80
C TRP A 12 -12.93 -2.45 -12.48
N LYS A 13 -13.23 -1.58 -13.46
CA LYS A 13 -14.16 -0.47 -13.24
C LYS A 13 -15.53 -0.95 -12.84
N LYS A 14 -16.02 -2.02 -13.50
CA LYS A 14 -17.27 -2.64 -13.09
C LYS A 14 -17.18 -3.21 -11.66
N ALA A 15 -16.13 -3.97 -11.34
CA ALA A 15 -15.94 -4.51 -10.00
C ALA A 15 -15.87 -3.43 -8.92
N LEU A 16 -15.21 -2.31 -9.19
CA LEU A 16 -15.16 -1.14 -8.31
C LEU A 16 -16.55 -0.50 -8.15
N SER A 17 -17.29 -0.35 -9.26
CA SER A 17 -18.66 0.19 -9.21
C SER A 17 -19.63 -0.70 -8.43
N ASP A 18 -19.40 -1.99 -8.40
CA ASP A 18 -20.22 -2.98 -7.67
C ASP A 18 -19.90 -3.01 -6.15
N LEU A 19 -18.85 -2.32 -5.69
CA LEU A 19 -18.57 -2.19 -4.26
C LEU A 19 -19.76 -1.52 -3.54
N PRO A 20 -20.07 -1.92 -2.28
CA PRO A 20 -21.20 -1.34 -1.54
C PRO A 20 -21.01 0.17 -1.34
N SER A 21 -22.02 0.97 -1.68
CA SER A 21 -21.94 2.43 -1.68
C SER A 21 -22.18 3.09 -0.31
N THR A 22 -22.89 2.41 0.59
CA THR A 22 -23.22 2.93 1.92
C THR A 22 -23.10 1.85 2.98
N PRO A 23 -21.91 1.26 3.13
CA PRO A 23 -21.74 0.21 4.11
C PRO A 23 -21.70 0.83 5.52
N GLU A 24 -22.25 0.11 6.52
CA GLU A 24 -22.06 0.47 7.93
C GLU A 24 -20.56 0.45 8.30
N ARG A 25 -19.77 -0.32 7.56
CA ARG A 25 -18.35 -0.48 7.74
C ARG A 25 -17.64 -0.48 6.39
N ILE A 26 -16.77 0.49 6.15
CA ILE A 26 -15.98 0.56 4.90
C ILE A 26 -15.18 -0.75 4.72
N PRO A 27 -15.16 -1.37 3.53
CA PRO A 27 -14.26 -2.49 3.26
C PRO A 27 -12.79 -2.14 3.52
N ALA A 28 -11.99 -3.07 4.01
CA ALA A 28 -10.55 -2.93 3.98
C ALA A 28 -10.02 -3.44 2.63
N PHE A 29 -8.97 -2.83 2.12
CA PHE A 29 -8.43 -3.17 0.83
C PHE A 29 -6.95 -3.55 0.92
N PHE A 30 -6.61 -4.67 0.30
CA PHE A 30 -5.24 -5.04 -0.01
C PHE A 30 -4.99 -4.78 -1.50
N PHE A 31 -3.92 -4.05 -1.83
CA PHE A 31 -3.66 -3.61 -3.20
C PHE A 31 -2.18 -3.71 -3.57
N ALA A 32 -1.91 -3.83 -4.85
CA ALA A 32 -0.54 -3.75 -5.36
C ALA A 32 -0.08 -2.28 -5.37
N HIS A 33 0.90 -1.95 -4.54
CA HIS A 33 1.42 -0.58 -4.47
C HIS A 33 2.38 -0.23 -5.61
N GLY A 34 2.85 -1.24 -6.37
CA GLY A 34 3.82 -1.04 -7.44
C GLY A 34 5.23 -0.75 -6.93
N GLN A 35 5.95 0.05 -7.68
CA GLN A 35 7.33 0.47 -7.38
C GLN A 35 7.54 1.91 -7.89
N PRO A 36 8.66 2.58 -7.59
CA PRO A 36 8.91 3.95 -8.08
C PRO A 36 8.76 4.14 -9.58
N MET A 37 8.89 3.07 -10.38
CA MET A 37 8.64 3.10 -11.83
C MET A 37 7.26 3.62 -12.23
N LEU A 38 6.25 3.47 -11.37
CA LEU A 38 4.91 4.04 -11.59
C LEU A 38 4.94 5.55 -11.83
N THR A 39 5.93 6.25 -11.27
CA THR A 39 6.09 7.71 -11.38
C THR A 39 7.26 8.11 -12.26
N TRP A 40 7.88 7.16 -12.99
CA TRP A 40 9.03 7.42 -13.86
C TRP A 40 8.61 8.26 -15.06
N PRO A 41 9.14 9.50 -15.22
CA PRO A 41 8.73 10.38 -16.30
C PRO A 41 8.96 9.77 -17.68
N LYS A 42 7.99 9.90 -18.56
CA LYS A 42 8.05 9.35 -19.95
C LYS A 42 9.25 9.87 -20.73
N ALA A 43 9.67 11.12 -20.48
CA ALA A 43 10.80 11.75 -21.17
C ALA A 43 12.14 11.02 -20.95
N ILE A 44 12.26 10.32 -19.82
CA ILE A 44 13.46 9.58 -19.43
C ILE A 44 13.17 8.08 -19.25
N ALA A 45 12.07 7.60 -19.85
CA ALA A 45 11.69 6.19 -19.77
C ALA A 45 12.78 5.28 -20.36
N PRO A 46 13.01 4.10 -19.78
CA PRO A 46 13.97 3.15 -20.28
C PRO A 46 13.57 2.68 -21.70
N GLN A 47 14.49 2.80 -22.67
CA GLN A 47 14.20 2.53 -24.09
C GLN A 47 14.51 1.07 -24.49
N SER A 48 15.23 0.33 -23.66
CA SER A 48 15.64 -1.06 -23.95
C SER A 48 15.92 -1.85 -22.67
N GLY A 49 16.02 -3.16 -22.83
CA GLY A 49 16.32 -4.09 -21.75
C GLY A 49 15.11 -4.42 -20.86
N PRO A 50 15.32 -5.18 -19.76
CA PRO A 50 14.25 -5.66 -18.91
C PRO A 50 13.39 -4.54 -18.32
N PHE A 51 13.97 -3.39 -18.02
CA PHE A 51 13.23 -2.25 -17.48
C PHE A 51 12.28 -1.61 -18.50
N ALA A 52 12.60 -1.66 -19.80
CA ALA A 52 11.71 -1.14 -20.85
C ALA A 52 10.43 -2.00 -20.96
N GLU A 53 10.57 -3.30 -20.81
CA GLU A 53 9.42 -4.21 -20.80
C GLU A 53 8.56 -4.01 -19.54
N LEU A 54 9.19 -3.94 -18.37
CA LEU A 54 8.48 -3.67 -17.10
C LEU A 54 7.77 -2.32 -17.11
N TYR A 55 8.36 -1.31 -17.75
CA TYR A 55 7.78 0.04 -17.84
C TYR A 55 6.43 0.07 -18.57
N LYS A 56 6.20 -0.85 -19.50
CA LYS A 56 4.91 -0.94 -20.23
C LYS A 56 3.77 -1.26 -19.28
N ASP A 57 4.02 -2.13 -18.30
CA ASP A 57 3.01 -2.60 -17.37
C ASP A 57 2.99 -1.81 -16.05
N MET A 58 4.16 -1.38 -15.59
CA MET A 58 4.38 -0.77 -14.29
C MET A 58 4.78 0.71 -14.35
N GLY A 59 4.80 1.30 -15.53
CA GLY A 59 5.03 2.73 -15.72
C GLY A 59 3.74 3.56 -15.53
N PRO A 60 3.84 4.90 -15.64
CA PRO A 60 2.73 5.81 -15.35
C PRO A 60 1.52 5.69 -16.29
N GLU A 61 1.69 5.10 -17.46
CA GLU A 61 0.62 4.82 -18.41
C GLU A 61 0.18 3.35 -18.42
N GLY A 62 0.83 2.51 -17.60
CA GLY A 62 0.57 1.07 -17.50
C GLY A 62 -0.75 0.73 -16.81
N PRO A 63 -1.18 -0.54 -16.90
CA PRO A 63 -2.46 -0.97 -16.34
C PRO A 63 -2.54 -0.79 -14.82
N LEU A 64 -1.43 -0.95 -14.08
CA LEU A 64 -1.43 -0.72 -12.64
C LEU A 64 -1.68 0.75 -12.29
N ALA A 65 -1.04 1.69 -12.99
CA ALA A 65 -1.27 3.12 -12.79
C ALA A 65 -2.74 3.50 -13.08
N GLN A 66 -3.30 2.98 -14.18
CA GLN A 66 -4.70 3.18 -14.55
C GLN A 66 -5.66 2.59 -13.50
N PHE A 67 -5.36 1.39 -12.99
CA PHE A 67 -6.14 0.79 -11.91
C PHE A 67 -6.12 1.67 -10.65
N LEU A 68 -4.95 2.13 -10.22
CA LEU A 68 -4.81 2.97 -9.02
C LEU A 68 -5.58 4.28 -9.15
N GLN A 69 -5.59 4.91 -10.34
CA GLN A 69 -6.38 6.11 -10.61
C GLN A 69 -7.90 5.84 -10.48
N ASP A 70 -8.39 4.78 -11.13
CA ASP A 70 -9.80 4.39 -11.04
C ASP A 70 -10.17 3.97 -9.60
N PHE A 71 -9.29 3.26 -8.91
CA PHE A 71 -9.48 2.78 -7.54
C PHE A 71 -9.55 3.93 -6.53
N GLY A 72 -8.57 4.82 -6.54
CA GLY A 72 -8.54 5.96 -5.61
C GLY A 72 -9.79 6.85 -5.74
N LYS A 73 -10.17 7.15 -6.99
CA LYS A 73 -11.38 7.91 -7.27
C LYS A 73 -12.62 7.24 -6.69
N GLU A 74 -12.80 5.95 -6.96
CA GLU A 74 -13.97 5.21 -6.48
C GLU A 74 -14.03 5.12 -4.95
N LEU A 75 -12.88 4.96 -4.28
CA LEU A 75 -12.83 4.92 -2.82
C LEU A 75 -13.27 6.24 -2.18
N VAL A 76 -12.83 7.37 -2.74
CA VAL A 76 -13.21 8.69 -2.24
C VAL A 76 -14.68 8.96 -2.50
N GLU A 77 -15.16 8.72 -3.72
CA GLU A 77 -16.56 8.99 -4.10
C GLU A 77 -17.57 8.14 -3.33
N LYS A 78 -17.26 6.85 -3.11
CA LYS A 78 -18.18 5.95 -2.39
C LYS A 78 -18.17 6.11 -0.88
N TYR A 79 -17.00 6.34 -0.30
CA TYR A 79 -16.85 6.20 1.15
C TYR A 79 -16.59 7.50 1.87
N ASP A 80 -16.23 8.57 1.15
CA ASP A 80 -15.91 9.89 1.73
C ASP A 80 -15.15 9.73 3.06
N PRO A 81 -13.96 9.10 3.04
CA PRO A 81 -13.25 8.71 4.25
C PRO A 81 -12.75 9.94 5.00
N LYS A 82 -12.84 9.91 6.33
CA LYS A 82 -12.32 10.98 7.20
C LYS A 82 -10.81 10.91 7.36
N ALA A 83 -10.24 9.72 7.20
CA ALA A 83 -8.81 9.46 7.24
C ALA A 83 -8.47 8.14 6.54
N ILE A 84 -7.22 8.00 6.17
CA ILE A 84 -6.65 6.76 5.65
C ILE A 84 -5.63 6.24 6.66
N VAL A 85 -5.80 5.00 7.11
CA VAL A 85 -4.79 4.24 7.84
C VAL A 85 -4.19 3.23 6.86
N VAL A 86 -2.88 3.31 6.63
CA VAL A 86 -2.20 2.50 5.62
C VAL A 86 -1.06 1.68 6.22
N PHE A 87 -1.04 0.39 5.90
CA PHE A 87 0.06 -0.52 6.20
C PHE A 87 0.92 -0.64 4.95
N SER A 88 2.21 -0.37 5.10
CA SER A 88 3.18 -0.54 4.01
C SER A 88 4.05 -1.76 4.25
N ALA A 89 4.33 -2.52 3.19
CA ALA A 89 5.30 -3.60 3.20
C ALA A 89 6.76 -3.12 3.43
N HIS A 90 6.97 -1.81 3.55
CA HIS A 90 8.29 -1.19 3.70
C HIS A 90 8.56 -0.66 5.10
N TRP A 91 7.62 -0.76 6.04
CA TRP A 91 7.84 -0.32 7.41
C TRP A 91 7.64 -1.45 8.41
N GLU A 92 8.72 -2.03 8.83
CA GLU A 92 8.77 -3.05 9.87
C GLU A 92 9.19 -2.42 11.21
N SER A 93 8.48 -2.73 12.27
CA SER A 93 8.88 -2.29 13.61
C SER A 93 10.11 -3.08 14.10
N PRO A 94 11.03 -2.45 14.83
CA PRO A 94 12.26 -3.12 15.28
C PRO A 94 12.05 -4.16 16.41
N SER A 95 10.88 -4.21 17.02
CA SER A 95 10.55 -5.09 18.16
C SER A 95 9.03 -5.24 18.23
N ASN A 96 8.52 -6.24 18.89
CA ASN A 96 7.09 -6.55 19.11
C ASN A 96 6.21 -5.34 19.54
N GLN A 97 6.25 -4.29 18.77
CA GLN A 97 5.55 -3.04 19.01
C GLN A 97 5.15 -2.41 17.70
N ALA A 98 3.87 -2.13 17.48
CA ALA A 98 3.42 -1.36 16.32
C ALA A 98 3.79 0.12 16.48
N LEU A 99 4.29 0.71 15.41
CA LEU A 99 4.58 2.14 15.30
C LEU A 99 3.54 2.80 14.41
N VAL A 100 3.05 3.95 14.83
CA VAL A 100 2.03 4.72 14.12
C VAL A 100 2.58 6.10 13.82
N SER A 101 2.63 6.50 12.56
CA SER A 101 3.13 7.83 12.18
C SER A 101 2.29 8.94 12.82
N ASP A 102 2.97 9.95 13.37
CA ASP A 102 2.35 11.15 13.90
C ASP A 102 3.18 12.36 13.48
N TYR A 103 2.95 12.79 12.23
CA TYR A 103 3.76 13.83 11.58
C TYR A 103 3.07 15.20 11.57
N GLY A 104 1.85 15.31 12.14
CA GLY A 104 1.13 16.58 12.23
C GLY A 104 0.58 17.04 10.88
N ASP A 105 0.78 18.32 10.60
CA ASP A 105 0.14 18.98 9.45
C ASP A 105 0.76 18.67 8.09
N GLU A 106 1.93 18.02 8.06
CA GLU A 106 2.60 17.65 6.82
C GLU A 106 3.32 16.32 6.99
N ASN A 107 3.01 15.36 6.12
CA ASN A 107 3.74 14.10 6.05
C ASN A 107 4.99 14.27 5.19
N PRO A 108 6.20 14.14 5.74
CA PRO A 108 7.40 14.05 4.91
C PRO A 108 7.38 12.78 4.07
N LEU A 109 8.15 12.75 3.00
CA LEU A 109 8.35 11.56 2.18
C LEU A 109 9.69 10.92 2.48
N LEU A 110 9.72 9.61 2.60
CA LEU A 110 10.94 8.82 2.73
C LEU A 110 11.25 8.17 1.38
N MET A 111 12.31 8.62 0.71
CA MET A 111 12.79 8.02 -0.54
C MET A 111 13.56 6.74 -0.23
N ASP A 112 12.84 5.67 0.08
CA ASP A 112 13.36 4.38 0.54
C ASP A 112 13.73 3.42 -0.62
N TYR A 113 14.27 3.97 -1.69
CA TYR A 113 14.71 3.24 -2.88
C TYR A 113 16.07 3.73 -3.38
N TYR A 114 16.68 3.00 -4.28
CA TYR A 114 17.99 3.29 -4.85
C TYR A 114 18.08 2.81 -6.30
N GLY A 115 19.04 3.38 -7.06
CA GLY A 115 19.30 2.96 -8.44
C GLY A 115 18.29 3.47 -9.46
N PHE A 116 17.49 4.46 -9.09
CA PHE A 116 16.57 5.16 -10.00
C PHE A 116 17.17 6.49 -10.46
N PRO A 117 16.68 7.07 -11.58
CA PRO A 117 17.05 8.42 -12.00
C PRO A 117 16.78 9.48 -10.95
N ASP A 118 17.56 10.57 -10.97
CA ASP A 118 17.48 11.65 -9.97
C ASP A 118 16.09 12.29 -9.90
N GLU A 119 15.36 12.31 -11.01
CA GLU A 119 14.00 12.83 -11.10
C GLU A 119 13.04 12.10 -10.16
N LEU A 120 13.25 10.81 -9.91
CA LEU A 120 12.39 10.06 -8.98
C LEU A 120 12.64 10.43 -7.52
N TYR A 121 13.80 11.00 -7.20
CA TYR A 121 14.08 11.52 -5.86
C TYR A 121 13.57 12.96 -5.67
N GLN A 122 13.03 13.58 -6.72
CA GLN A 122 12.38 14.90 -6.69
C GLN A 122 10.85 14.81 -6.62
N LEU A 123 10.30 13.61 -6.48
CA LEU A 123 8.86 13.40 -6.39
C LEU A 123 8.26 14.16 -5.22
N LYS A 124 7.07 14.68 -5.45
CA LYS A 124 6.28 15.38 -4.44
C LYS A 124 4.89 14.74 -4.36
N PHE A 125 4.45 14.54 -3.17
CA PHE A 125 3.07 14.20 -2.83
C PHE A 125 2.76 14.89 -1.51
N LYS A 126 1.80 15.80 -1.53
CA LYS A 126 1.44 16.56 -0.34
C LYS A 126 0.29 15.86 0.38
N SER A 127 0.48 15.57 1.65
CA SER A 127 -0.55 15.08 2.54
C SER A 127 -0.27 15.50 3.96
N ARG A 128 -1.27 15.42 4.82
CA ARG A 128 -1.13 15.68 6.25
C ARG A 128 -1.37 14.40 7.05
N GLY A 129 -0.80 14.35 8.24
CA GLY A 129 -1.22 13.40 9.26
C GLY A 129 -2.43 13.94 10.04
N ASP A 130 -2.73 13.26 11.12
CA ASP A 130 -3.72 13.68 12.12
C ASP A 130 -3.40 13.00 13.45
N SER A 131 -2.93 13.79 14.42
CA SER A 131 -2.52 13.25 15.73
C SER A 131 -3.68 12.59 16.47
N THR A 132 -4.91 13.04 16.27
CA THR A 132 -6.10 12.42 16.88
C THR A 132 -6.32 11.01 16.30
N ILE A 133 -6.19 10.86 15.00
CA ILE A 133 -6.28 9.55 14.34
C ILE A 133 -5.10 8.67 14.74
N SER A 134 -3.88 9.19 14.79
CA SER A 134 -2.70 8.44 15.23
C SER A 134 -2.87 7.90 16.65
N GLN A 135 -3.33 8.71 17.58
CA GLN A 135 -3.61 8.29 18.96
C GLN A 135 -4.79 7.30 19.05
N LEU A 136 -5.82 7.48 18.22
CA LEU A 136 -6.93 6.52 18.14
C LEU A 136 -6.44 5.15 17.67
N VAL A 137 -5.57 5.09 16.64
CA VAL A 137 -4.97 3.82 16.19
C VAL A 137 -4.14 3.19 17.30
N VAL A 138 -3.28 3.96 17.96
CA VAL A 138 -2.47 3.47 19.10
C VAL A 138 -3.36 2.91 20.22
N LYS A 139 -4.42 3.63 20.58
CA LYS A 139 -5.36 3.17 21.60
C LYS A 139 -6.03 1.87 21.16
N THR A 140 -6.52 1.81 19.94
CA THR A 140 -7.20 0.62 19.39
C THR A 140 -6.31 -0.63 19.43
N LEU A 141 -5.02 -0.48 19.09
CA LEU A 141 -4.05 -1.56 19.16
C LEU A 141 -3.78 -1.99 20.61
N LYS A 142 -3.59 -1.04 21.52
CA LYS A 142 -3.37 -1.33 22.93
C LYS A 142 -4.56 -2.02 23.59
N ASP A 143 -5.78 -1.59 23.28
CA ASP A 143 -7.01 -2.21 23.77
C ASP A 143 -7.13 -3.68 23.30
N ALA A 144 -6.53 -4.02 22.16
CA ALA A 144 -6.41 -5.39 21.66
C ALA A 144 -5.18 -6.17 22.22
N GLY A 145 -4.44 -5.59 23.16
CA GLY A 145 -3.25 -6.21 23.75
C GLY A 145 -1.98 -6.11 22.90
N ILE A 146 -1.99 -5.31 21.85
CA ILE A 146 -0.83 -5.10 20.97
C ILE A 146 -0.08 -3.85 21.44
N PRO A 147 1.20 -3.96 21.88
CA PRO A 147 1.99 -2.80 22.23
C PRO A 147 2.12 -1.85 21.03
N ALA A 148 1.78 -0.59 21.23
CA ALA A 148 1.82 0.41 20.19
C ALA A 148 2.18 1.79 20.71
N ARG A 149 2.81 2.63 19.90
CA ARG A 149 3.06 4.04 20.16
C ARG A 149 3.11 4.85 18.87
N THR A 150 3.00 6.16 18.99
CA THR A 150 3.28 7.05 17.88
C THR A 150 4.79 7.17 17.61
N SER A 151 5.12 7.46 16.35
CA SER A 151 6.46 7.81 15.86
C SER A 151 6.37 9.21 15.26
N PRO A 152 6.95 10.23 15.94
CA PRO A 152 6.89 11.63 15.49
C PRO A 152 7.88 11.91 14.36
N VAL A 153 7.75 13.07 13.73
CA VAL A 153 8.64 13.52 12.64
C VAL A 153 10.11 13.67 13.08
N THR A 154 10.37 13.82 14.36
CA THR A 154 11.71 13.94 14.93
C THR A 154 12.39 12.58 15.16
N GLU A 155 11.67 11.48 14.96
CA GLU A 155 12.19 10.14 15.14
C GLU A 155 12.33 9.45 13.77
N SER A 156 13.50 8.84 13.54
CA SER A 156 13.65 7.95 12.39
C SER A 156 12.69 6.77 12.53
N ARG A 157 12.07 6.35 11.44
CA ARG A 157 11.15 5.21 11.37
C ARG A 157 11.73 3.88 11.86
N GLY A 158 13.02 3.86 12.12
CA GLY A 158 13.71 2.64 12.42
C GLY A 158 14.14 1.90 11.15
N ARG A 159 14.49 0.64 11.33
CA ARG A 159 15.05 -0.17 10.26
C ARG A 159 13.90 -0.77 9.44
N ASP A 160 13.80 -0.37 8.19
CA ASP A 160 12.82 -0.88 7.23
C ASP A 160 13.32 -2.13 6.47
N GLY A 161 14.23 -2.91 7.05
CA GLY A 161 14.87 -4.05 6.39
C GLY A 161 15.91 -3.68 5.33
N ARG A 162 15.97 -2.43 4.87
CA ARG A 162 16.84 -1.95 3.78
C ARG A 162 17.90 -0.94 4.23
N GLY A 163 17.87 -0.53 5.49
CA GLY A 163 18.82 0.42 6.05
C GLY A 163 18.47 1.89 5.87
N PHE A 164 17.34 2.23 5.27
CA PHE A 164 16.84 3.60 5.18
C PHE A 164 16.41 4.10 6.55
N LYS A 165 16.75 5.35 6.85
CA LYS A 165 16.45 5.99 8.12
C LYS A 165 15.81 7.35 7.84
N GLY A 166 14.77 7.64 8.56
CA GLY A 166 14.09 8.94 8.46
C GLY A 166 12.62 8.82 8.82
N PRO A 167 11.99 9.94 9.17
CA PRO A 167 10.55 10.00 9.19
C PRO A 167 10.01 10.01 7.76
N GLY A 168 8.74 9.70 7.61
CA GLY A 168 8.04 9.94 6.35
C GLY A 168 7.27 8.74 5.83
N LEU A 169 6.37 9.00 4.90
CA LEU A 169 5.70 7.98 4.11
C LEU A 169 6.70 7.38 3.12
N ASP A 170 6.81 6.07 3.07
CA ASP A 170 7.66 5.37 2.11
C ASP A 170 7.01 5.26 0.73
N HIS A 171 7.78 4.78 -0.26
CA HIS A 171 7.28 4.68 -1.64
C HIS A 171 6.10 3.70 -1.80
N GLY A 172 5.95 2.73 -0.92
CA GLY A 172 4.79 1.86 -0.88
C GLY A 172 3.49 2.59 -0.53
N VAL A 173 3.59 3.82 -0.03
CA VAL A 173 2.47 4.72 0.26
C VAL A 173 2.43 5.86 -0.74
N PHE A 174 3.46 6.73 -0.80
CA PHE A 174 3.33 7.95 -1.58
C PHE A 174 3.29 7.74 -3.10
N VAL A 175 3.95 6.70 -3.62
CA VAL A 175 3.94 6.41 -5.08
C VAL A 175 2.53 5.99 -5.55
N PRO A 176 1.87 4.97 -4.99
CA PRO A 176 0.51 4.65 -5.39
C PRO A 176 -0.48 5.77 -5.06
N PHE A 177 -0.31 6.47 -3.94
CA PHE A 177 -1.23 7.56 -3.55
C PHE A 177 -1.18 8.73 -4.52
N LYS A 178 -0.03 9.00 -5.12
CA LYS A 178 0.09 9.98 -6.20
C LYS A 178 -0.77 9.61 -7.42
N HIS A 179 -0.93 8.34 -7.72
CA HIS A 179 -1.87 7.88 -8.75
C HIS A 179 -3.32 7.88 -8.29
N MET A 180 -3.57 7.51 -7.04
CA MET A 180 -4.92 7.43 -6.47
C MET A 180 -5.55 8.81 -6.23
N PHE A 181 -4.76 9.79 -5.81
CA PHE A 181 -5.26 11.07 -5.31
C PHE A 181 -4.66 12.29 -6.02
N GLY A 182 -3.72 12.11 -6.95
CA GLY A 182 -2.99 13.20 -7.59
C GLY A 182 -1.79 13.67 -6.81
N ASP A 183 -1.42 14.95 -6.96
CA ASP A 183 -0.23 15.52 -6.31
C ASP A 183 -0.44 15.83 -4.83
N GLU A 184 -1.67 15.86 -4.38
CA GLU A 184 -2.03 16.14 -2.98
C GLU A 184 -3.35 15.50 -2.57
N THR A 185 -3.53 15.34 -1.25
CA THR A 185 -4.82 14.96 -0.65
C THR A 185 -5.03 15.67 0.68
N ASP A 186 -6.26 16.14 0.90
CA ASP A 186 -6.68 16.72 2.18
C ASP A 186 -7.12 15.63 3.19
N ILE A 187 -7.32 14.40 2.73
CA ILE A 187 -7.64 13.27 3.59
C ILE A 187 -6.39 12.93 4.41
N PRO A 188 -6.46 12.96 5.76
CA PRO A 188 -5.32 12.61 6.59
C PRO A 188 -4.82 11.20 6.31
N VAL A 189 -3.49 11.05 6.22
CA VAL A 189 -2.82 9.77 6.00
C VAL A 189 -1.99 9.43 7.23
N VAL A 190 -2.29 8.30 7.86
CA VAL A 190 -1.56 7.74 8.99
C VAL A 190 -1.00 6.38 8.59
N GLN A 191 0.30 6.25 8.61
CA GLN A 191 0.97 4.99 8.28
C GLN A 191 1.23 4.18 9.55
N VAL A 192 1.06 2.85 9.46
CA VAL A 192 1.29 1.90 10.55
C VAL A 192 2.33 0.87 10.10
N SER A 193 3.26 0.54 11.00
CA SER A 193 4.27 -0.48 10.73
C SER A 193 3.68 -1.90 10.80
N LEU A 194 4.32 -2.81 10.09
CA LEU A 194 4.20 -4.25 10.32
C LEU A 194 5.00 -4.66 11.56
N ASP A 195 4.70 -5.83 12.14
CA ASP A 195 5.57 -6.43 13.16
C ASP A 195 6.84 -6.97 12.49
N GLY A 196 8.01 -6.55 12.97
CA GLY A 196 9.29 -6.90 12.35
C GLY A 196 9.68 -8.38 12.45
N SER A 197 8.89 -9.21 13.14
CA SER A 197 9.05 -10.66 13.06
C SER A 197 8.40 -11.27 11.82
N LEU A 198 7.52 -10.52 11.15
CA LEU A 198 6.71 -10.95 10.00
C LEU A 198 5.94 -12.26 10.28
N ASP A 199 5.56 -12.46 11.55
CA ASP A 199 4.75 -13.61 11.96
C ASP A 199 3.30 -13.40 11.45
N PRO A 200 2.76 -14.29 10.60
CA PRO A 200 1.43 -14.15 10.04
C PRO A 200 0.32 -14.05 11.11
N ALA A 201 0.49 -14.70 12.25
CA ALA A 201 -0.49 -14.64 13.35
C ALA A 201 -0.52 -13.24 13.99
N LYS A 202 0.62 -12.58 14.11
CA LYS A 202 0.69 -11.20 14.61
C LYS A 202 0.13 -10.20 13.60
N GLU A 203 0.45 -10.35 12.33
CA GLU A 203 -0.11 -9.48 11.27
C GLU A 203 -1.64 -9.64 11.19
N TRP A 204 -2.14 -10.87 11.33
CA TRP A 204 -3.56 -11.14 11.43
C TRP A 204 -4.19 -10.44 12.65
N ALA A 205 -3.56 -10.54 13.81
CA ALA A 205 -4.04 -9.88 15.05
C ALA A 205 -4.06 -8.34 14.88
N LEU A 206 -3.01 -7.77 14.24
CA LEU A 206 -2.92 -6.35 13.91
C LEU A 206 -4.10 -5.90 13.03
N GLY A 207 -4.36 -6.63 11.96
CA GLY A 207 -5.50 -6.36 11.06
C GLY A 207 -6.86 -6.47 11.77
N LYS A 208 -7.03 -7.47 12.63
CA LYS A 208 -8.26 -7.63 13.44
C LYS A 208 -8.46 -6.46 14.40
N ALA A 209 -7.40 -6.01 15.06
CA ALA A 209 -7.47 -4.91 16.01
C ALA A 209 -7.98 -3.62 15.37
N VAL A 210 -7.48 -3.25 14.19
CA VAL A 210 -7.88 -2.02 13.51
C VAL A 210 -9.22 -2.13 12.77
N ALA A 211 -9.84 -3.30 12.71
CA ALA A 211 -11.07 -3.52 11.95
C ALA A 211 -12.24 -2.63 12.41
N SER A 212 -12.28 -2.25 13.70
CA SER A 212 -13.30 -1.38 14.28
C SER A 212 -13.24 0.06 13.76
N LEU A 213 -12.07 0.53 13.30
CA LEU A 213 -11.90 1.89 12.77
C LEU A 213 -12.72 2.11 11.50
N ARG A 214 -13.03 1.05 10.77
CA ARG A 214 -13.81 1.06 9.52
C ARG A 214 -15.26 1.54 9.71
N THR A 215 -15.84 1.40 10.91
CA THR A 215 -17.18 1.96 11.26
C THR A 215 -17.14 3.45 11.55
N GLN A 216 -15.95 4.03 11.65
CA GLN A 216 -15.72 5.45 11.92
C GLN A 216 -15.35 6.24 10.66
N ARG A 217 -15.62 5.68 9.48
CA ARG A 217 -15.23 6.24 8.18
C ARG A 217 -13.71 6.38 8.01
N ILE A 218 -12.93 5.49 8.64
CA ILE A 218 -11.50 5.38 8.42
C ILE A 218 -11.27 4.27 7.40
N LEU A 219 -10.63 4.64 6.28
CA LEU A 219 -10.28 3.72 5.22
C LEU A 219 -9.01 2.97 5.60
N ILE A 220 -9.08 1.64 5.64
CA ILE A 220 -7.91 0.79 5.90
C ILE A 220 -7.37 0.28 4.57
N LEU A 221 -6.13 0.65 4.28
CA LEU A 221 -5.39 0.19 3.11
C LEU A 221 -4.18 -0.64 3.55
N SER A 222 -3.90 -1.71 2.86
CA SER A 222 -2.66 -2.46 3.02
C SER A 222 -2.01 -2.63 1.65
N GLY A 223 -0.80 -2.09 1.48
CA GLY A 223 -0.08 -2.07 0.22
C GLY A 223 1.08 -3.05 0.21
N GLY A 224 1.25 -3.74 -0.91
CA GLY A 224 2.37 -4.63 -1.16
C GLY A 224 2.11 -5.45 -2.42
N LEU A 225 3.16 -5.97 -3.01
CA LEU A 225 3.05 -7.05 -3.98
C LEU A 225 2.97 -8.36 -3.23
N THR A 226 2.29 -9.34 -3.82
CA THR A 226 2.24 -10.66 -3.20
C THR A 226 3.61 -11.29 -3.14
N TYR A 227 4.44 -11.04 -4.15
CA TYR A 227 5.80 -11.56 -4.25
C TYR A 227 6.61 -10.86 -5.35
N HIS A 228 7.88 -10.61 -5.13
CA HIS A 228 8.87 -10.30 -6.16
C HIS A 228 10.26 -10.79 -5.79
N ASN A 229 11.09 -11.09 -6.79
CA ASN A 229 12.50 -11.42 -6.61
C ASN A 229 13.36 -10.40 -7.39
N LEU A 230 13.96 -9.45 -6.68
CA LEU A 230 14.82 -8.42 -7.29
C LEU A 230 16.15 -8.94 -7.82
N ARG A 231 16.46 -10.22 -7.59
CA ARG A 231 17.67 -10.88 -8.12
C ARG A 231 17.39 -11.66 -9.41
N ASP A 232 16.12 -11.85 -9.74
CA ASP A 232 15.67 -12.59 -10.91
C ASP A 232 14.52 -11.84 -11.60
N PHE A 233 14.87 -11.02 -12.59
CA PHE A 233 13.90 -10.25 -13.35
C PHE A 233 12.99 -11.11 -14.23
N SER A 234 13.33 -12.37 -14.50
CA SER A 234 12.45 -13.28 -15.24
C SER A 234 11.16 -13.56 -14.47
N ALA A 235 11.22 -13.50 -13.13
CA ALA A 235 10.06 -13.68 -12.25
C ALA A 235 8.97 -12.59 -12.39
N PHE A 236 9.27 -11.47 -13.05
CA PHE A 236 8.31 -10.39 -13.26
C PHE A 236 7.37 -10.61 -14.44
N THR A 237 7.57 -11.64 -15.25
CA THR A 237 6.71 -11.97 -16.38
C THR A 237 6.20 -13.40 -16.27
N GLU A 238 4.95 -13.63 -16.67
CA GLU A 238 4.37 -14.98 -16.65
C GLU A 238 5.17 -15.96 -17.53
N ALA A 239 5.64 -15.51 -18.69
CA ALA A 239 6.41 -16.33 -19.61
C ALA A 239 7.77 -16.74 -19.05
N GLY A 240 8.47 -15.83 -18.38
CA GLY A 240 9.80 -16.04 -17.83
C GLY A 240 9.84 -16.67 -16.44
N ALA A 241 8.73 -16.56 -15.67
CA ALA A 241 8.70 -17.04 -14.30
C ALA A 241 8.84 -18.56 -14.18
N GLU A 242 9.66 -18.99 -13.24
CA GLU A 242 9.82 -20.41 -12.90
C GLU A 242 8.56 -21.01 -12.27
N SER A 243 8.47 -22.35 -12.22
CA SER A 243 7.33 -23.08 -11.67
C SER A 243 7.03 -22.75 -10.20
N THR A 244 8.05 -22.46 -9.40
CA THR A 244 7.93 -22.04 -8.00
C THR A 244 7.19 -20.70 -7.86
N HIS A 245 7.54 -19.72 -8.68
CA HIS A 245 6.86 -18.41 -8.71
C HIS A 245 5.41 -18.55 -9.17
N LYS A 246 5.19 -19.33 -10.23
CA LYS A 246 3.83 -19.64 -10.73
C LYS A 246 3.00 -20.39 -9.71
N GLY A 247 3.59 -21.34 -9.00
CA GLY A 247 2.94 -22.08 -7.92
C GLY A 247 2.49 -21.18 -6.79
N PHE A 248 3.35 -20.26 -6.34
CA PHE A 248 3.00 -19.28 -5.30
C PHE A 248 1.90 -18.34 -5.76
N HIS A 249 2.01 -17.78 -6.97
CA HIS A 249 0.98 -16.93 -7.56
C HIS A 249 -0.39 -17.65 -7.59
N ASN A 250 -0.43 -18.89 -8.10
CA ASN A 250 -1.66 -19.67 -8.18
C ASN A 250 -2.25 -19.98 -6.80
N ALA A 251 -1.41 -20.20 -5.78
CA ALA A 251 -1.86 -20.39 -4.40
C ALA A 251 -2.57 -19.14 -3.85
N ILE A 252 -1.99 -17.94 -4.08
CA ILE A 252 -2.63 -16.68 -3.69
C ILE A 252 -3.97 -16.50 -4.41
N ILE A 253 -4.00 -16.67 -5.74
CA ILE A 253 -5.23 -16.55 -6.52
C ILE A 253 -6.30 -17.55 -6.05
N SER A 254 -5.90 -18.77 -5.71
CA SER A 254 -6.82 -19.76 -5.18
C SER A 254 -7.36 -19.39 -3.80
N ALA A 255 -6.50 -18.86 -2.92
CA ALA A 255 -6.92 -18.38 -1.60
C ALA A 255 -7.92 -17.23 -1.67
N LEU A 256 -7.77 -16.32 -2.64
CA LEU A 256 -8.68 -15.19 -2.84
C LEU A 256 -10.08 -15.61 -3.34
N LYS A 257 -10.22 -16.83 -3.86
CA LYS A 257 -11.51 -17.38 -4.33
C LYS A 257 -12.30 -18.12 -3.24
N VAL A 258 -11.73 -18.29 -2.07
CA VAL A 258 -12.42 -18.92 -0.93
C VAL A 258 -13.41 -17.92 -0.34
N GLU A 259 -14.70 -18.25 -0.34
CA GLU A 259 -15.80 -17.37 0.09
C GLU A 259 -15.84 -17.10 1.60
N GLU A 260 -15.25 -17.96 2.41
CA GLU A 260 -15.16 -17.80 3.86
C GLU A 260 -13.69 -17.91 4.32
N VAL A 261 -13.10 -16.80 4.70
CA VAL A 261 -11.97 -16.84 5.63
C VAL A 261 -12.59 -17.01 7.02
N ARG A 262 -12.70 -18.25 7.48
CA ARG A 262 -13.08 -18.50 8.87
C ARG A 262 -11.98 -17.99 9.80
N PRO A 263 -12.35 -17.28 10.87
CA PRO A 263 -11.40 -16.80 11.87
C PRO A 263 -10.67 -17.91 12.59
#